data_fc2393ae834b2cf83529d6281ae32d24
#
_entry.id   fc2393ae834b2cf83529d6281ae32d24
#
_cell.length_a   1.000
_cell.length_b   1.000
_cell.length_c   1.000
_cell.angle_alpha   90.00
_cell.angle_beta   90.00
_cell.angle_gamma   90.00
#
_symmetry.space_group_name_H-M   'P 1'
#
loop_
_entity.id
_entity.type
_entity.pdbx_description
1 polymer ?
#
loop_
_entity_poly.entity_id
_entity_poly.type
_entity_poly.pdbx_seq_one_letter_code
_entity_poly.pdbx_strand_id
1 'polypeptide(L)'
;MDKNNIIGFVLIAAVLIGFGIWSQPSAEQIAEQQKQDSIENVARAKAENAAKMAAQQKTAQAKAAAEADTTALFYAALQGNATDVVLKNKNVELTVNTKGGVVSKAVIKNFEDRNGNKNVTLLDGKTQSLNFALAAKEVNINTADLYFTPSNQTDSTVTMTAVAGAGKSLVIDYALGKDYMLHTKVQAVGLAGAFAPSTTQMDVQLSLIHI
;
A
#
# COMPACT_ATOMS: atom_id res chain seq x y z
N MET A 1 3.14 -25.60 -61.64
CA MET A 1 4.27 -24.96 -60.96
C MET A 1 5.54 -25.30 -61.70
N ASP A 2 6.19 -24.28 -62.22
CA ASP A 2 7.41 -24.49 -63.02
C ASP A 2 8.54 -24.98 -62.17
N LYS A 3 9.32 -25.96 -62.69
CA LYS A 3 10.47 -26.55 -61.97
C LYS A 3 11.48 -25.54 -61.46
N ASN A 4 11.60 -24.40 -62.15
CA ASN A 4 12.50 -23.30 -61.75
C ASN A 4 12.01 -22.56 -60.48
N ASN A 5 10.69 -22.44 -60.28
CA ASN A 5 10.12 -21.83 -59.06
C ASN A 5 10.38 -22.71 -57.81
N ILE A 6 10.29 -24.03 -57.99
CA ILE A 6 10.53 -24.97 -56.89
C ILE A 6 12.02 -24.95 -56.49
N ILE A 7 12.93 -24.85 -57.42
CA ILE A 7 14.37 -24.75 -57.16
C ILE A 7 14.68 -23.44 -56.42
N GLY A 8 14.05 -22.35 -56.84
CA GLY A 8 14.19 -21.04 -56.15
C GLY A 8 13.71 -21.08 -54.69
N PHE A 9 12.57 -21.72 -54.41
CA PHE A 9 12.05 -21.88 -53.05
C PHE A 9 12.98 -22.75 -52.17
N VAL A 10 13.49 -23.84 -52.72
CA VAL A 10 14.42 -24.72 -51.99
C VAL A 10 15.75 -24.01 -51.68
N LEU A 11 16.26 -23.19 -52.58
CA LEU A 11 17.46 -22.41 -52.37
C LEU A 11 17.27 -21.34 -51.28
N ILE A 12 16.15 -20.63 -51.29
CA ILE A 12 15.83 -19.63 -50.26
C ILE A 12 15.65 -20.33 -48.91
N ALA A 13 14.96 -21.47 -48.86
CA ALA A 13 14.81 -22.24 -47.62
C ALA A 13 16.14 -22.71 -47.05
N ALA A 14 17.03 -23.21 -47.93
CA ALA A 14 18.36 -23.65 -47.52
C ALA A 14 19.24 -22.52 -46.96
N VAL A 15 19.16 -21.32 -47.56
CA VAL A 15 19.87 -20.13 -47.07
C VAL A 15 19.31 -19.67 -45.74
N LEU A 16 18.01 -19.66 -45.55
CA LEU A 16 17.37 -19.27 -44.28
C LEU A 16 17.68 -20.24 -43.14
N ILE A 17 17.66 -21.56 -43.45
CA ILE A 17 18.02 -22.58 -42.48
C ILE A 17 19.52 -22.50 -42.13
N GLY A 18 20.37 -22.35 -43.12
CA GLY A 18 21.84 -22.21 -42.93
C GLY A 18 22.20 -20.96 -42.11
N PHE A 19 21.53 -19.82 -42.40
CA PHE A 19 21.71 -18.61 -41.63
C PHE A 19 21.16 -18.72 -40.20
N GLY A 20 20.01 -19.40 -40.01
CA GLY A 20 19.44 -19.66 -38.69
C GLY A 20 20.32 -20.53 -37.80
N ILE A 21 21.03 -21.53 -38.37
CA ILE A 21 21.96 -22.37 -37.63
C ILE A 21 23.26 -21.62 -37.31
N TRP A 22 23.76 -20.84 -38.28
CA TRP A 22 25.00 -20.05 -38.09
C TRP A 22 24.80 -18.84 -37.16
N SER A 23 23.60 -18.26 -37.07
CA SER A 23 23.25 -17.13 -36.19
C SER A 23 22.85 -17.54 -34.79
N GLN A 24 22.78 -18.84 -34.48
CA GLN A 24 22.47 -19.26 -33.10
C GLN A 24 23.61 -18.89 -32.17
N PRO A 25 23.36 -18.19 -31.08
CA PRO A 25 24.37 -17.90 -30.08
C PRO A 25 24.92 -19.23 -29.54
N SER A 26 26.24 -19.33 -29.38
CA SER A 26 26.88 -20.54 -28.86
C SER A 26 26.40 -20.84 -27.45
N ALA A 27 26.39 -22.11 -27.04
CA ALA A 27 25.99 -22.52 -25.69
C ALA A 27 26.81 -21.78 -24.60
N GLU A 28 28.04 -21.40 -24.89
CA GLU A 28 28.89 -20.57 -24.02
C GLU A 28 28.37 -19.14 -23.89
N GLN A 29 27.92 -18.51 -24.97
CA GLN A 29 27.35 -17.17 -24.93
C GLN A 29 26.02 -17.13 -24.16
N ILE A 30 25.18 -18.15 -24.28
CA ILE A 30 23.94 -18.29 -23.51
C ILE A 30 24.24 -18.48 -22.02
N ALA A 31 25.24 -19.29 -21.69
CA ALA A 31 25.67 -19.53 -20.31
C ALA A 31 26.30 -18.28 -19.66
N GLU A 32 27.06 -17.51 -20.43
CA GLU A 32 27.62 -16.23 -19.97
C GLU A 32 26.54 -15.15 -19.76
N GLN A 33 25.57 -15.05 -20.67
CA GLN A 33 24.45 -14.15 -20.57
C GLN A 33 23.56 -14.50 -19.35
N GLN A 34 23.27 -15.77 -19.12
CA GLN A 34 22.53 -16.21 -17.94
C GLN A 34 23.28 -15.93 -16.62
N LYS A 35 24.61 -16.02 -16.61
CA LYS A 35 25.41 -15.63 -15.44
C LYS A 35 25.39 -14.13 -15.22
N GLN A 36 25.49 -13.30 -16.25
CA GLN A 36 25.40 -11.85 -16.15
C GLN A 36 24.03 -11.41 -15.69
N ASP A 37 22.96 -11.94 -16.26
CA ASP A 37 21.58 -11.65 -15.85
C ASP A 37 21.32 -12.05 -14.39
N SER A 38 21.87 -13.18 -13.95
CA SER A 38 21.76 -13.61 -12.55
C SER A 38 22.50 -12.66 -11.59
N ILE A 39 23.71 -12.22 -11.95
CA ILE A 39 24.50 -11.28 -11.14
C ILE A 39 23.82 -9.91 -11.08
N GLU A 40 23.29 -9.43 -12.20
CA GLU A 40 22.59 -8.15 -12.27
C GLU A 40 21.28 -8.17 -11.47
N ASN A 41 20.52 -9.26 -11.58
CA ASN A 41 19.28 -9.44 -10.79
C ASN A 41 19.56 -9.51 -9.29
N VAL A 42 20.61 -10.21 -8.87
CA VAL A 42 21.03 -10.29 -7.46
C VAL A 42 21.53 -8.92 -6.97
N ALA A 43 22.30 -8.19 -7.78
CA ALA A 43 22.79 -6.86 -7.44
C ALA A 43 21.62 -5.86 -7.32
N ARG A 44 20.65 -5.93 -8.25
CA ARG A 44 19.46 -5.09 -8.22
C ARG A 44 18.57 -5.38 -7.01
N ALA A 45 18.32 -6.65 -6.71
CA ALA A 45 17.56 -7.06 -5.52
C ALA A 45 18.26 -6.63 -4.21
N LYS A 46 19.60 -6.71 -4.17
CA LYS A 46 20.39 -6.27 -3.02
C LYS A 46 20.37 -4.75 -2.85
N ALA A 47 20.43 -3.99 -3.95
CA ALA A 47 20.31 -2.53 -3.93
C ALA A 47 18.90 -2.08 -3.49
N GLU A 48 17.86 -2.74 -3.98
CA GLU A 48 16.47 -2.47 -3.63
C GLU A 48 16.18 -2.78 -2.15
N ASN A 49 16.69 -3.91 -1.65
CA ASN A 49 16.59 -4.25 -0.23
C ASN A 49 17.39 -3.29 0.66
N ALA A 50 18.57 -2.85 0.24
CA ALA A 50 19.35 -1.86 0.96
C ALA A 50 18.65 -0.50 1.01
N ALA A 51 18.02 -0.08 -0.09
CA ALA A 51 17.22 1.14 -0.13
C ALA A 51 15.97 1.06 0.78
N LYS A 52 15.29 -0.09 0.80
CA LYS A 52 14.15 -0.34 1.70
C LYS A 52 14.58 -0.32 3.16
N MET A 53 15.69 -0.96 3.50
CA MET A 53 16.24 -0.94 4.87
C MET A 53 16.69 0.46 5.30
N ALA A 54 17.33 1.22 4.43
CA ALA A 54 17.72 2.61 4.71
C ALA A 54 16.50 3.53 4.91
N ALA A 55 15.44 3.33 4.12
CA ALA A 55 14.18 4.05 4.30
C ALA A 55 13.51 3.69 5.64
N GLN A 56 13.49 2.40 6.00
CA GLN A 56 12.95 1.94 7.27
C GLN A 56 13.77 2.45 8.47
N GLN A 57 15.10 2.49 8.38
CA GLN A 57 15.96 3.04 9.42
C GLN A 57 15.74 4.54 9.61
N LYS A 58 15.60 5.32 8.54
CA LYS A 58 15.28 6.75 8.62
C LYS A 58 13.92 6.98 9.28
N THR A 59 12.93 6.17 8.96
CA THR A 59 11.60 6.26 9.57
C THR A 59 11.63 5.88 11.04
N ALA A 60 12.38 4.84 11.42
CA ALA A 60 12.54 4.42 12.80
C ALA A 60 13.31 5.47 13.65
N GLN A 61 14.36 6.10 13.09
CA GLN A 61 15.09 7.17 13.76
C GLN A 61 14.26 8.45 13.93
N ALA A 62 13.47 8.82 12.91
CA ALA A 62 12.54 9.94 12.99
C ALA A 62 11.46 9.71 14.05
N LYS A 63 10.96 8.45 14.14
CA LYS A 63 9.98 8.05 15.16
C LYS A 63 10.56 8.12 16.57
N ALA A 64 11.77 7.58 16.80
CA ALA A 64 12.45 7.62 18.09
C ALA A 64 12.76 9.06 18.53
N ALA A 65 13.14 9.95 17.61
CA ALA A 65 13.35 11.37 17.88
C ALA A 65 12.05 12.09 18.24
N ALA A 66 10.95 11.79 17.54
CA ALA A 66 9.63 12.36 17.83
C ALA A 66 9.07 11.86 19.16
N GLU A 67 9.36 10.62 19.57
CA GLU A 67 8.99 10.05 20.87
C GLU A 67 9.79 10.65 22.03
N ALA A 68 10.97 11.22 21.78
CA ALA A 68 11.80 11.89 22.78
C ALA A 68 11.44 13.37 22.99
N ASP A 69 10.81 14.01 22.00
CA ASP A 69 10.39 15.41 22.05
C ASP A 69 8.90 15.52 22.33
N THR A 70 8.57 15.82 23.61
CA THR A 70 7.17 15.99 24.05
C THR A 70 6.46 17.18 23.40
N THR A 71 7.18 18.06 22.72
CA THR A 71 6.62 19.20 21.97
C THR A 71 6.41 18.86 20.50
N ALA A 72 6.88 17.69 20.06
CA ALA A 72 6.73 17.25 18.68
C ALA A 72 5.26 17.11 18.28
N LEU A 73 5.00 17.43 17.04
CA LEU A 73 3.66 17.28 16.46
C LEU A 73 3.19 15.83 16.59
N PHE A 74 1.98 15.62 17.11
CA PHE A 74 1.37 14.31 17.39
C PHE A 74 2.04 13.48 18.51
N TYR A 75 2.91 14.05 19.34
CA TYR A 75 3.52 13.30 20.45
C TYR A 75 2.48 12.53 21.29
N ALA A 76 1.39 13.19 21.67
CA ALA A 76 0.32 12.56 22.45
C ALA A 76 -0.40 11.42 21.69
N ALA A 77 -0.45 11.50 20.38
CA ALA A 77 -1.08 10.49 19.53
C ALA A 77 -0.14 9.33 19.18
N LEU A 78 1.15 9.41 19.46
CA LEU A 78 2.08 8.29 19.30
C LEU A 78 1.91 7.23 20.41
N GLN A 79 1.24 7.57 21.49
CA GLN A 79 1.03 6.70 22.64
C GLN A 79 -0.45 6.35 22.79
N GLY A 80 -0.75 5.07 22.98
CA GLY A 80 -2.13 4.63 23.16
C GLY A 80 -2.26 3.11 23.06
N ASN A 81 -3.49 2.66 23.19
CA ASN A 81 -3.85 1.26 23.00
C ASN A 81 -4.73 1.12 21.75
N ALA A 82 -4.42 0.12 20.94
CA ALA A 82 -5.25 -0.21 19.79
C ALA A 82 -6.56 -0.83 20.26
N THR A 83 -7.66 -0.26 19.81
CA THR A 83 -9.02 -0.79 20.03
C THR A 83 -9.78 -0.77 18.70
N ASP A 84 -10.81 -1.59 18.61
CA ASP A 84 -11.62 -1.72 17.41
C ASP A 84 -12.98 -1.08 17.61
N VAL A 85 -13.43 -0.32 16.60
CA VAL A 85 -14.77 0.24 16.51
C VAL A 85 -15.48 -0.43 15.34
N VAL A 86 -16.67 -0.98 15.59
CA VAL A 86 -17.44 -1.68 14.56
C VAL A 86 -18.54 -0.75 14.02
N LEU A 87 -18.56 -0.60 12.69
CA LEU A 87 -19.64 0.01 11.94
C LEU A 87 -20.38 -1.08 11.18
N LYS A 88 -21.71 -1.05 11.19
CA LYS A 88 -22.52 -2.08 10.54
C LYS A 88 -23.80 -1.52 9.95
N ASN A 89 -24.20 -2.12 8.84
CA ASN A 89 -25.54 -2.04 8.31
C ASN A 89 -26.04 -3.46 7.98
N LYS A 90 -27.15 -3.58 7.27
CA LYS A 90 -27.68 -4.91 6.86
C LYS A 90 -26.77 -5.66 5.90
N ASN A 91 -25.94 -4.96 5.13
CA ASN A 91 -25.15 -5.51 4.03
C ASN A 91 -23.66 -5.66 4.37
N VAL A 92 -23.12 -4.78 5.23
CA VAL A 92 -21.68 -4.65 5.47
C VAL A 92 -21.40 -4.52 6.96
N GLU A 93 -20.28 -5.07 7.37
CA GLU A 93 -19.66 -4.84 8.67
C GLU A 93 -18.21 -4.44 8.49
N LEU A 94 -17.84 -3.29 9.05
CA LEU A 94 -16.50 -2.72 8.99
C LEU A 94 -15.95 -2.62 10.41
N THR A 95 -14.68 -2.96 10.57
CA THR A 95 -13.94 -2.68 11.80
C THR A 95 -12.95 -1.56 11.52
N VAL A 96 -13.02 -0.49 12.28
CA VAL A 96 -12.08 0.63 12.25
C VAL A 96 -11.17 0.51 13.47
N ASN A 97 -9.87 0.40 13.26
CA ASN A 97 -8.90 0.31 14.34
C ASN A 97 -8.44 1.70 14.77
N THR A 98 -8.38 1.94 16.08
CA THR A 98 -7.90 3.23 16.61
C THR A 98 -6.42 3.46 16.34
N LYS A 99 -5.61 2.41 16.20
CA LYS A 99 -4.26 2.57 15.68
C LYS A 99 -4.32 2.73 14.17
N GLY A 100 -3.83 3.84 13.69
CA GLY A 100 -3.94 4.22 12.28
C GLY A 100 -5.23 4.96 11.94
N GLY A 101 -6.30 4.81 12.74
CA GLY A 101 -7.60 5.40 12.48
C GLY A 101 -8.25 4.88 11.19
N VAL A 102 -7.98 3.64 10.77
CA VAL A 102 -8.33 3.11 9.45
C VAL A 102 -9.17 1.85 9.53
N VAL A 103 -9.86 1.53 8.43
CA VAL A 103 -10.59 0.27 8.31
C VAL A 103 -9.59 -0.88 8.26
N SER A 104 -9.64 -1.74 9.26
CA SER A 104 -8.81 -2.93 9.40
C SER A 104 -9.51 -4.21 8.93
N LYS A 105 -10.84 -4.27 8.98
CA LYS A 105 -11.62 -5.41 8.54
C LYS A 105 -12.87 -4.96 7.80
N ALA A 106 -13.22 -5.67 6.74
CA ALA A 106 -14.45 -5.44 5.98
C ALA A 106 -15.09 -6.77 5.59
N VAL A 107 -16.34 -6.94 5.94
CA VAL A 107 -17.12 -8.15 5.68
C VAL A 107 -18.42 -7.77 4.97
N ILE A 108 -18.65 -8.36 3.80
CA ILE A 108 -19.91 -8.29 3.09
C ILE A 108 -20.81 -9.40 3.60
N LYS A 109 -22.00 -9.05 4.05
CA LYS A 109 -22.99 -9.99 4.60
C LYS A 109 -23.90 -10.51 3.49
N ASN A 110 -24.47 -11.70 3.74
CA ASN A 110 -25.46 -12.33 2.86
C ASN A 110 -24.97 -12.63 1.44
N PHE A 111 -23.65 -12.73 1.25
CA PHE A 111 -23.05 -13.26 0.04
C PHE A 111 -22.27 -14.53 0.37
N GLU A 112 -22.41 -15.53 -0.47
CA GLU A 112 -21.68 -16.77 -0.36
C GLU A 112 -20.36 -16.67 -1.10
N ASP A 113 -19.26 -17.01 -0.42
CA ASP A 113 -17.94 -17.05 -1.04
C ASP A 113 -17.77 -18.37 -1.84
N ARG A 114 -16.63 -18.49 -2.51
CA ARG A 114 -16.29 -19.66 -3.33
C ARG A 114 -16.25 -20.98 -2.53
N ASN A 115 -16.11 -20.90 -1.22
CA ASN A 115 -16.01 -22.04 -0.30
C ASN A 115 -17.33 -22.34 0.41
N GLY A 116 -18.41 -21.63 0.07
CA GLY A 116 -19.73 -21.80 0.69
C GLY A 116 -19.93 -21.05 2.01
N ASN A 117 -19.01 -20.12 2.37
CA ASN A 117 -19.20 -19.27 3.54
C ASN A 117 -20.22 -18.17 3.24
N LYS A 118 -21.17 -17.95 4.13
CA LYS A 118 -22.28 -16.99 3.94
C LYS A 118 -21.89 -15.51 4.01
N ASN A 119 -20.63 -15.19 4.26
CA ASN A 119 -20.12 -13.81 4.32
C ASN A 119 -18.77 -13.76 3.61
N VAL A 120 -18.53 -12.69 2.87
CA VAL A 120 -17.28 -12.47 2.13
C VAL A 120 -16.42 -11.49 2.89
N THR A 121 -15.24 -11.90 3.30
CA THR A 121 -14.24 -11.01 3.91
C THR A 121 -13.41 -10.35 2.81
N LEU A 122 -13.51 -9.03 2.69
CA LEU A 122 -12.74 -8.22 1.74
C LEU A 122 -11.41 -7.78 2.33
N LEU A 123 -11.41 -7.41 3.63
CA LEU A 123 -10.23 -7.03 4.40
C LEU A 123 -10.22 -7.86 5.67
N ASP A 124 -9.08 -8.43 6.03
CA ASP A 124 -8.91 -9.25 7.23
C ASP A 124 -7.98 -8.62 8.29
N GLY A 125 -7.37 -7.49 7.96
CA GLY A 125 -6.42 -6.76 8.82
C GLY A 125 -5.06 -7.44 8.99
N LYS A 126 -4.81 -8.57 8.31
CA LYS A 126 -3.56 -9.34 8.40
C LYS A 126 -2.75 -9.24 7.12
N THR A 127 -3.41 -9.42 5.98
CA THR A 127 -2.80 -9.44 4.65
C THR A 127 -2.90 -8.10 3.93
N GLN A 128 -3.62 -7.14 4.52
CA GLN A 128 -3.85 -5.82 3.93
C GLN A 128 -3.65 -4.74 4.97
N SER A 129 -3.12 -3.60 4.55
CA SER A 129 -3.03 -2.40 5.36
C SER A 129 -3.48 -1.19 4.58
N LEU A 130 -4.20 -0.30 5.25
CA LEU A 130 -4.60 1.00 4.74
C LEU A 130 -4.05 2.07 5.68
N ASN A 131 -3.44 3.11 5.15
CA ASN A 131 -3.00 4.27 5.94
C ASN A 131 -2.98 5.53 5.09
N PHE A 132 -2.96 6.67 5.77
CA PHE A 132 -2.84 7.97 5.15
C PHE A 132 -1.46 8.55 5.45
N ALA A 133 -0.80 9.10 4.42
CA ALA A 133 0.45 9.80 4.57
C ALA A 133 0.29 11.27 4.21
N LEU A 134 0.75 12.14 5.09
CA LEU A 134 0.70 13.58 4.93
C LEU A 134 2.13 14.15 4.98
N ALA A 135 2.49 14.94 4.00
CA ALA A 135 3.78 15.63 3.96
C ALA A 135 3.72 16.88 4.84
N ALA A 136 4.33 16.84 6.00
CA ALA A 136 4.52 18.02 6.85
C ALA A 136 5.90 18.63 6.60
N LYS A 137 6.13 19.88 7.08
CA LYS A 137 7.38 20.62 6.84
C LYS A 137 8.61 19.95 7.40
N GLU A 138 8.49 19.35 8.57
CA GLU A 138 9.62 18.80 9.33
C GLU A 138 9.68 17.28 9.25
N VAL A 139 8.51 16.61 9.19
CA VAL A 139 8.44 15.16 9.17
C VAL A 139 7.18 14.70 8.43
N ASN A 140 7.29 13.63 7.66
CA ASN A 140 6.11 13.01 7.07
C ASN A 140 5.30 12.28 8.16
N ILE A 141 4.01 12.59 8.22
CA ILE A 141 3.08 11.98 9.16
C ILE A 141 2.45 10.78 8.49
N ASN A 142 2.64 9.61 9.10
CA ASN A 142 1.96 8.39 8.71
C ASN A 142 0.92 8.04 9.76
N THR A 143 -0.35 7.95 9.39
CA THR A 143 -1.41 7.64 10.35
C THR A 143 -1.25 6.27 10.99
N ALA A 144 -0.59 5.32 10.33
CA ALA A 144 -0.30 4.00 10.90
C ALA A 144 0.46 4.04 12.24
N ASP A 145 1.18 5.14 12.50
CA ASP A 145 1.93 5.34 13.73
C ASP A 145 1.11 6.01 14.84
N LEU A 146 -0.06 6.57 14.52
CA LEU A 146 -0.87 7.37 15.42
C LEU A 146 -2.00 6.54 16.05
N TYR A 147 -2.33 6.90 17.29
CA TYR A 147 -3.53 6.41 17.97
C TYR A 147 -4.61 7.47 17.94
N PHE A 148 -5.80 7.07 17.51
CA PHE A 148 -6.97 7.91 17.40
C PHE A 148 -7.94 7.63 18.55
N THR A 149 -8.57 8.67 19.02
CA THR A 149 -9.66 8.56 20.00
C THR A 149 -11.00 8.57 19.24
N PRO A 150 -11.82 7.52 19.37
CA PRO A 150 -13.13 7.48 18.75
C PRO A 150 -14.12 8.38 19.52
N SER A 151 -14.99 9.04 18.77
CA SER A 151 -16.12 9.84 19.29
C SER A 151 -17.30 9.79 18.33
N ASN A 152 -18.47 10.30 18.74
CA ASN A 152 -19.70 10.33 17.95
C ASN A 152 -20.05 8.98 17.31
N GLN A 153 -19.77 7.89 18.03
CA GLN A 153 -19.99 6.55 17.52
C GLN A 153 -21.48 6.19 17.49
N THR A 154 -21.91 5.71 16.33
CA THR A 154 -23.21 5.07 16.11
C THR A 154 -22.99 3.73 15.40
N ASP A 155 -24.06 3.03 15.06
CA ASP A 155 -23.96 1.79 14.27
C ASP A 155 -23.30 2.01 12.89
N SER A 156 -23.39 3.23 12.32
CA SER A 156 -22.92 3.50 10.96
C SER A 156 -21.93 4.67 10.86
N THR A 157 -21.64 5.38 11.94
CA THR A 157 -20.74 6.53 11.93
C THR A 157 -19.74 6.47 13.07
N VAL A 158 -18.56 7.03 12.87
CA VAL A 158 -17.56 7.29 13.92
C VAL A 158 -16.66 8.44 13.49
N THR A 159 -16.26 9.27 14.44
CA THR A 159 -15.21 10.27 14.28
C THR A 159 -13.96 9.79 15.01
N MET A 160 -12.86 9.67 14.29
CA MET A 160 -11.54 9.30 14.81
C MET A 160 -10.67 10.55 14.91
N THR A 161 -10.15 10.87 16.10
CA THR A 161 -9.35 12.09 16.33
C THR A 161 -7.96 11.75 16.86
N ALA A 162 -6.91 12.15 16.16
CA ALA A 162 -5.54 12.14 16.65
C ALA A 162 -5.12 13.57 17.04
N VAL A 163 -4.74 13.76 18.31
CA VAL A 163 -4.33 15.07 18.84
C VAL A 163 -2.90 15.36 18.46
N ALA A 164 -2.69 16.49 17.78
CA ALA A 164 -1.37 16.93 17.31
C ALA A 164 -0.72 17.99 18.21
N GLY A 165 -1.46 18.47 19.21
CA GLY A 165 -1.08 19.54 20.13
C GLY A 165 -2.29 20.39 20.51
N ALA A 166 -2.06 21.46 21.26
CA ALA A 166 -3.13 22.35 21.70
C ALA A 166 -3.88 22.96 20.49
N GLY A 167 -5.18 22.65 20.36
CA GLY A 167 -6.02 23.13 19.27
C GLY A 167 -5.68 22.55 17.87
N LYS A 168 -4.84 21.51 17.82
CA LYS A 168 -4.41 20.87 16.57
C LYS A 168 -4.78 19.40 16.57
N SER A 169 -5.41 18.92 15.52
CA SER A 169 -5.77 17.51 15.40
C SER A 169 -5.93 17.07 13.94
N LEU A 170 -5.74 15.78 13.72
CA LEU A 170 -6.18 15.10 12.51
C LEU A 170 -7.47 14.36 12.83
N VAL A 171 -8.51 14.63 12.07
CA VAL A 171 -9.85 14.04 12.26
C VAL A 171 -10.23 13.25 11.03
N ILE A 172 -10.71 12.04 11.24
CA ILE A 172 -11.24 11.17 10.18
C ILE A 172 -12.68 10.81 10.55
N ASP A 173 -13.62 11.27 9.75
CA ASP A 173 -15.02 10.93 9.88
C ASP A 173 -15.36 9.78 8.95
N TYR A 174 -15.96 8.74 9.48
CA TYR A 174 -16.47 7.61 8.74
C TYR A 174 -18.00 7.58 8.82
N ALA A 175 -18.65 7.41 7.67
CA ALA A 175 -20.10 7.22 7.58
C ALA A 175 -20.39 6.09 6.59
N LEU A 176 -20.87 4.97 7.11
CA LEU A 176 -21.31 3.82 6.33
C LEU A 176 -22.73 4.08 5.83
N GLY A 177 -22.90 4.16 4.52
CA GLY A 177 -24.19 4.32 3.85
C GLY A 177 -25.14 3.13 4.11
N LYS A 178 -26.35 3.23 3.61
CA LYS A 178 -27.33 2.12 3.64
C LYS A 178 -27.00 1.02 2.64
N ASP A 179 -26.12 1.31 1.69
CA ASP A 179 -25.55 0.44 0.67
C ASP A 179 -24.21 -0.16 1.12
N TYR A 180 -23.29 -0.33 0.18
CA TYR A 180 -21.91 -0.81 0.42
C TYR A 180 -20.88 0.32 0.50
N MET A 181 -21.32 1.58 0.46
CA MET A 181 -20.43 2.73 0.37
C MET A 181 -20.03 3.22 1.77
N LEU A 182 -18.72 3.36 1.98
CA LEU A 182 -18.13 4.04 3.12
C LEU A 182 -17.68 5.44 2.69
N HIS A 183 -18.27 6.46 3.27
CA HIS A 183 -17.83 7.84 3.10
C HIS A 183 -16.77 8.15 4.14
N THR A 184 -15.63 8.63 3.68
CA THR A 184 -14.49 9.00 4.54
C THR A 184 -14.16 10.46 4.30
N LYS A 185 -14.09 11.25 5.39
CA LYS A 185 -13.68 12.65 5.35
C LYS A 185 -12.49 12.84 6.28
N VAL A 186 -11.39 13.33 5.75
CA VAL A 186 -10.16 13.62 6.52
C VAL A 186 -10.03 15.14 6.67
N GLN A 187 -9.77 15.61 7.88
CA GLN A 187 -9.64 17.02 8.20
C GLN A 187 -8.42 17.26 9.09
N ALA A 188 -7.61 18.22 8.69
CA ALA A 188 -6.45 18.69 9.45
C ALA A 188 -6.83 19.99 10.17
N VAL A 189 -7.31 19.89 11.41
CA VAL A 189 -7.77 21.02 12.21
C VAL A 189 -6.58 21.73 12.85
N GLY A 190 -6.46 23.04 12.65
CA GLY A 190 -5.39 23.85 13.23
C GLY A 190 -3.98 23.54 12.71
N LEU A 191 -3.85 22.70 11.67
CA LEU A 191 -2.57 22.19 11.17
C LEU A 191 -2.05 22.93 9.92
N ALA A 192 -2.70 24.00 9.46
CA ALA A 192 -2.31 24.73 8.26
C ALA A 192 -0.83 25.17 8.27
N GLY A 193 -0.28 25.56 9.43
CA GLY A 193 1.11 25.95 9.57
C GLY A 193 2.10 24.78 9.60
N ALA A 194 1.64 23.55 9.82
CA ALA A 194 2.48 22.36 9.92
C ALA A 194 2.78 21.74 8.55
N PHE A 195 1.96 22.02 7.53
CA PHE A 195 2.16 21.52 6.19
C PHE A 195 3.01 22.47 5.35
N ALA A 196 3.74 21.94 4.37
CA ALA A 196 4.42 22.77 3.37
C ALA A 196 3.36 23.48 2.52
N PRO A 197 3.63 24.72 2.06
CA PRO A 197 2.69 25.47 1.19
C PRO A 197 2.31 24.72 -0.09
N SER A 198 3.17 23.81 -0.54
CA SER A 198 2.95 22.95 -1.70
C SER A 198 2.16 21.68 -1.40
N THR A 199 1.87 21.40 -0.13
CA THR A 199 1.11 20.20 0.27
C THR A 199 -0.37 20.43 0.01
N THR A 200 -0.83 19.99 -1.15
CA THR A 200 -2.23 20.04 -1.57
C THR A 200 -2.89 18.68 -1.65
N GLN A 201 -2.13 17.61 -1.37
CA GLN A 201 -2.56 16.22 -1.53
C GLN A 201 -2.21 15.42 -0.27
N MET A 202 -2.98 14.39 -0.05
CA MET A 202 -2.76 13.37 0.95
C MET A 202 -2.65 12.04 0.24
N ASP A 203 -1.62 11.27 0.54
CA ASP A 203 -1.44 9.95 -0.05
C ASP A 203 -2.25 8.92 0.72
N VAL A 204 -3.04 8.14 0.00
CA VAL A 204 -3.73 6.96 0.51
C VAL A 204 -2.92 5.75 0.11
N GLN A 205 -2.35 5.06 1.09
CA GLN A 205 -1.53 3.87 0.87
C GLN A 205 -2.34 2.62 1.21
N LEU A 206 -2.65 1.84 0.20
CA LEU A 206 -3.27 0.52 0.33
C LEU A 206 -2.23 -0.55 -0.03
N SER A 207 -1.86 -1.37 0.93
CA SER A 207 -0.98 -2.51 0.71
C SER A 207 -1.80 -3.80 0.73
N LEU A 208 -1.65 -4.62 -0.29
CA LEU A 208 -2.27 -5.92 -0.42
C LEU A 208 -1.16 -6.96 -0.53
N ILE A 209 -1.15 -7.93 0.37
CA ILE A 209 -0.23 -9.07 0.30
C ILE A 209 -1.04 -10.27 -0.18
N HIS A 210 -0.83 -10.67 -1.43
CA HIS A 210 -1.32 -11.95 -1.93
C HIS A 210 -0.30 -13.04 -1.56
N ILE A 211 -0.74 -13.97 -0.75
CA ILE A 211 -0.01 -15.21 -0.48
C ILE A 211 -0.60 -16.30 -1.37
#